data_d019f26ddad78fec6584ab236a7b866d
#
_entry.id   d019f26ddad78fec6584ab236a7b866d
#
_cell.length_a   1.000
_cell.length_b   1.000
_cell.length_c   1.000
_cell.angle_alpha   90.00
_cell.angle_beta   90.00
_cell.angle_gamma   90.00
#
_symmetry.space_group_name_H-M   'P 1'
#
loop_
_entity.id
_entity.type
_entity.pdbx_description
1 polymer ?
#
loop_
_entity_poly.entity_id
_entity_poly.type
_entity_poly.pdbx_seq_one_letter_code
_entity_poly.pdbx_strand_id
1 'polypeptide(L)'
;MPVLYYAIMWVHSEEEYQMIEIGQVEQLLAVSKYGTLSKAAEALHISQPALSRAMQKLEEELQVPIFDREKNRITLNATGKVAVDYAQKVLFSANDMIARVREYNRMTHTISIGACAPAPLWDLVPYAGKIYENMAVSSEIKMPDILLSGLENDLYTAVVLNKIPESKELYYELYDTETLYFSLAPDHPLADSKALFFKNLDGQTMLLYSRIGVWYPMHLETQPHTHFILQDNREVFMDLTQNSTLPTFISDLSIERDGKPDNRKIIPIIDKEATNSFYLVCKKKNKKLLEPLYRAVEKRLEKKKK
;
A
#
# COMPACT_ATOMS: atom_id res chain seq x y z
N MET A 1 16.08 -18.49 -26.02
CA MET A 1 17.53 -18.35 -26.30
C MET A 1 17.90 -17.41 -27.45
N PRO A 2 17.26 -16.25 -27.70
CA PRO A 2 17.82 -15.27 -28.64
C PRO A 2 18.40 -14.01 -27.97
N VAL A 3 18.13 -13.74 -26.68
CA VAL A 3 18.54 -12.49 -26.04
C VAL A 3 20.04 -12.48 -25.67
N LEU A 4 20.64 -13.64 -25.44
CA LEU A 4 22.08 -13.75 -25.12
C LEU A 4 22.97 -13.53 -26.35
N TYR A 5 22.45 -13.79 -27.57
CA TYR A 5 23.24 -13.66 -28.80
C TYR A 5 23.42 -12.18 -29.20
N TYR A 6 22.44 -11.34 -28.90
CA TYR A 6 22.55 -9.89 -29.12
C TYR A 6 23.49 -9.20 -28.13
N ALA A 7 23.52 -9.67 -26.88
CA ALA A 7 24.41 -9.09 -25.83
C ALA A 7 25.90 -9.39 -26.12
N ILE A 8 26.22 -10.53 -26.75
CA ILE A 8 27.62 -10.91 -27.10
C ILE A 8 28.09 -10.16 -28.35
N MET A 9 27.20 -9.80 -29.29
CA MET A 9 27.56 -9.01 -30.47
C MET A 9 27.90 -7.56 -30.12
N TRP A 10 27.45 -7.04 -28.98
CA TRP A 10 27.74 -5.67 -28.50
C TRP A 10 29.10 -5.53 -27.84
N VAL A 11 29.78 -6.61 -27.50
CA VAL A 11 31.06 -6.59 -26.76
C VAL A 11 32.30 -6.64 -27.70
N HIS A 12 32.15 -6.81 -29.04
CA HIS A 12 33.25 -7.07 -29.96
C HIS A 12 33.34 -6.15 -31.17
N SER A 13 32.70 -4.99 -31.19
CA SER A 13 33.00 -3.95 -32.18
C SER A 13 33.98 -2.95 -31.54
N GLU A 14 35.21 -2.86 -32.06
CA GLU A 14 36.19 -1.82 -31.72
C GLU A 14 35.79 -0.39 -32.22
N GLU A 15 34.53 -0.14 -32.49
CA GLU A 15 34.02 1.22 -32.62
C GLU A 15 33.96 1.83 -31.20
N GLU A 16 34.70 2.89 -30.96
CA GLU A 16 34.64 3.73 -29.75
C GLU A 16 33.17 4.09 -29.49
N TYR A 17 32.49 3.32 -28.61
CA TYR A 17 31.13 3.61 -28.18
C TYR A 17 31.14 4.93 -27.43
N GLN A 18 30.77 5.99 -28.11
CA GLN A 18 30.47 7.28 -27.49
C GLN A 18 29.24 7.12 -26.62
N MET A 19 29.44 6.98 -25.31
CA MET A 19 28.38 6.63 -24.38
C MET A 19 27.84 7.89 -23.71
N ILE A 20 26.61 8.27 -24.06
CA ILE A 20 25.89 9.37 -23.42
C ILE A 20 25.70 9.05 -21.93
N GLU A 21 26.13 9.95 -21.07
CA GLU A 21 25.97 9.85 -19.63
C GLU A 21 24.56 10.30 -19.20
N ILE A 22 23.92 9.60 -18.26
CA ILE A 22 22.60 9.99 -17.72
C ILE A 22 22.60 11.44 -17.18
N GLY A 23 23.72 11.86 -16.59
CA GLY A 23 23.88 13.26 -16.13
C GLY A 23 23.77 14.28 -17.26
N GLN A 24 24.30 13.98 -18.45
CA GLN A 24 24.14 14.87 -19.63
C GLN A 24 22.68 14.92 -20.10
N VAL A 25 21.96 13.78 -20.01
CA VAL A 25 20.53 13.72 -20.33
C VAL A 25 19.71 14.60 -19.37
N GLU A 26 19.96 14.54 -18.07
CA GLU A 26 19.32 15.41 -17.08
C GLU A 26 19.61 16.88 -17.32
N GLN A 27 20.86 17.21 -17.66
CA GLN A 27 21.31 18.56 -17.96
C GLN A 27 20.64 19.11 -19.22
N LEU A 28 20.49 18.31 -20.28
CA LEU A 28 19.75 18.69 -21.49
C LEU A 28 18.27 19.00 -21.17
N LEU A 29 17.62 18.17 -20.37
CA LEU A 29 16.24 18.39 -19.94
C LEU A 29 16.10 19.67 -19.10
N ALA A 30 17.08 19.96 -18.24
CA ALA A 30 17.10 21.21 -17.48
C ALA A 30 17.25 22.42 -18.39
N VAL A 31 18.14 22.36 -19.38
CA VAL A 31 18.29 23.45 -20.37
C VAL A 31 17.01 23.68 -21.15
N SER A 32 16.35 22.60 -21.58
CA SER A 32 15.03 22.67 -22.23
C SER A 32 13.96 23.31 -21.34
N LYS A 33 13.92 22.95 -20.08
CA LYS A 33 12.92 23.43 -19.12
C LYS A 33 13.10 24.88 -18.72
N TYR A 34 14.33 25.31 -18.47
CA TYR A 34 14.63 26.66 -17.96
C TYR A 34 14.99 27.67 -19.05
N GLY A 35 15.18 27.23 -20.30
CA GLY A 35 15.34 28.04 -21.50
C GLY A 35 16.70 28.73 -21.65
N THR A 36 17.56 28.72 -20.62
CA THR A 36 18.93 29.28 -20.67
C THR A 36 19.91 28.44 -19.86
N LEU A 37 21.17 28.36 -20.29
CA LEU A 37 22.22 27.65 -19.55
C LEU A 37 22.41 28.20 -18.13
N SER A 38 22.32 29.50 -17.93
CA SER A 38 22.50 30.10 -16.59
C SER A 38 21.41 29.66 -15.61
N LYS A 39 20.13 29.73 -16.01
CA LYS A 39 19.02 29.32 -15.18
C LYS A 39 19.02 27.78 -14.93
N ALA A 40 19.37 27.00 -15.96
CA ALA A 40 19.51 25.58 -15.83
C ALA A 40 20.65 25.19 -14.88
N ALA A 41 21.80 25.83 -14.97
CA ALA A 41 22.95 25.63 -14.10
C ALA A 41 22.62 25.97 -12.63
N GLU A 42 21.93 27.09 -12.40
CA GLU A 42 21.42 27.47 -11.07
C GLU A 42 20.48 26.41 -10.50
N ALA A 43 19.51 25.92 -11.28
CA ALA A 43 18.57 24.91 -10.88
C ALA A 43 19.22 23.55 -10.59
N LEU A 44 20.33 23.24 -11.27
CA LEU A 44 21.11 22.02 -11.05
C LEU A 44 22.22 22.18 -9.99
N HIS A 45 22.37 23.35 -9.41
CA HIS A 45 23.43 23.69 -8.45
C HIS A 45 24.86 23.43 -8.98
N ILE A 46 25.10 23.71 -10.27
CA ILE A 46 26.41 23.59 -10.93
C ILE A 46 26.82 24.93 -11.55
N SER A 47 28.08 25.06 -11.92
CA SER A 47 28.54 26.27 -12.63
C SER A 47 28.09 26.26 -14.10
N GLN A 48 27.73 27.43 -14.64
CA GLN A 48 27.33 27.56 -16.04
C GLN A 48 28.43 27.09 -17.02
N PRO A 49 29.75 27.32 -16.78
CA PRO A 49 30.81 26.77 -17.63
C PRO A 49 30.83 25.21 -17.61
N ALA A 50 30.48 24.57 -16.46
CA ALA A 50 30.41 23.12 -16.39
C ALA A 50 29.25 22.59 -17.23
N LEU A 51 28.06 23.19 -17.10
CA LEU A 51 26.90 22.81 -17.92
C LEU A 51 27.15 23.03 -19.41
N SER A 52 27.80 24.15 -19.79
CA SER A 52 28.17 24.46 -21.19
C SER A 52 29.09 23.38 -21.78
N ARG A 53 30.10 22.95 -21.03
CA ARG A 53 31.00 21.86 -21.45
C ARG A 53 30.30 20.53 -21.61
N ALA A 54 29.40 20.22 -20.69
CA ALA A 54 28.62 18.97 -20.75
C ALA A 54 27.68 18.94 -21.98
N MET A 55 27.08 20.09 -22.33
CA MET A 55 26.25 20.20 -23.56
C MET A 55 27.09 20.10 -24.83
N GLN A 56 28.32 20.67 -24.83
CA GLN A 56 29.25 20.50 -25.94
C GLN A 56 29.66 19.03 -26.11
N LYS A 57 30.03 18.34 -25.02
CA LYS A 57 30.35 16.91 -25.03
C LYS A 57 29.20 16.10 -25.57
N LEU A 58 27.95 16.42 -25.18
CA LEU A 58 26.75 15.73 -25.69
C LEU A 58 26.56 15.97 -27.21
N GLU A 59 26.81 17.18 -27.73
CA GLU A 59 26.81 17.45 -29.19
C GLU A 59 27.88 16.64 -29.92
N GLU A 60 29.09 16.51 -29.35
CA GLU A 60 30.18 15.70 -29.89
C GLU A 60 29.77 14.20 -29.93
N GLU A 61 29.18 13.67 -28.86
CA GLU A 61 28.70 12.31 -28.79
C GLU A 61 27.54 12.01 -29.75
N LEU A 62 26.63 12.99 -29.94
CA LEU A 62 25.55 12.91 -30.92
C LEU A 62 26.02 13.14 -32.37
N GLN A 63 27.24 13.66 -32.57
CA GLN A 63 27.82 14.05 -33.86
C GLN A 63 26.97 15.06 -34.66
N VAL A 64 26.09 15.78 -33.96
CA VAL A 64 25.24 16.83 -34.55
C VAL A 64 25.01 17.98 -33.55
N PRO A 65 24.93 19.24 -34.03
CA PRO A 65 24.56 20.35 -33.16
C PRO A 65 23.09 20.25 -32.75
N ILE A 66 22.84 20.42 -31.47
CA ILE A 66 21.47 20.43 -30.90
C ILE A 66 21.07 21.83 -30.40
N PHE A 67 22.00 22.80 -30.46
CA PHE A 67 21.75 24.18 -30.10
C PHE A 67 22.08 25.14 -31.23
N ASP A 68 21.26 26.18 -31.39
CA ASP A 68 21.61 27.42 -32.11
C ASP A 68 22.32 28.36 -31.16
N ARG A 69 23.49 28.87 -31.57
CA ARG A 69 24.34 29.76 -30.79
C ARG A 69 24.36 31.16 -31.42
N GLU A 70 23.67 32.09 -30.80
CA GLU A 70 23.73 33.53 -31.12
C GLU A 70 24.62 34.25 -30.10
N LYS A 71 25.04 35.51 -30.45
CA LYS A 71 26.02 36.28 -29.66
C LYS A 71 25.82 36.30 -28.14
N ASN A 72 24.61 36.08 -27.62
CA ASN A 72 24.30 36.06 -26.19
C ASN A 72 23.19 35.05 -25.80
N ARG A 73 22.84 34.11 -26.68
CA ARG A 73 21.74 33.20 -26.45
C ARG A 73 22.03 31.82 -27.05
N ILE A 74 21.73 30.81 -26.28
CA ILE A 74 21.75 29.41 -26.73
C ILE A 74 20.30 28.89 -26.65
N THR A 75 19.76 28.42 -27.78
CA THR A 75 18.42 27.85 -27.88
C THR A 75 18.46 26.50 -28.55
N LEU A 76 17.57 25.61 -28.16
CA LEU A 76 17.43 24.31 -28.82
C LEU A 76 16.97 24.49 -30.26
N ASN A 77 17.72 23.93 -31.22
CA ASN A 77 17.30 23.85 -32.62
C ASN A 77 16.29 22.67 -32.84
N ALA A 78 15.92 22.40 -34.08
CA ALA A 78 14.98 21.32 -34.41
C ALA A 78 15.51 19.95 -33.96
N THR A 79 16.80 19.64 -34.16
CA THR A 79 17.45 18.41 -33.73
C THR A 79 17.51 18.33 -32.21
N GLY A 80 17.74 19.46 -31.52
CA GLY A 80 17.73 19.53 -30.06
C GLY A 80 16.35 19.18 -29.43
N LYS A 81 15.28 19.58 -30.09
CA LYS A 81 13.91 19.16 -29.68
C LYS A 81 13.72 17.64 -29.74
N VAL A 82 14.20 17.02 -30.83
CA VAL A 82 14.20 15.56 -30.95
C VAL A 82 15.04 14.91 -29.85
N ALA A 83 16.24 15.47 -29.60
CA ALA A 83 17.10 15.00 -28.50
C ALA A 83 16.40 15.06 -27.13
N VAL A 84 15.67 16.15 -26.84
CA VAL A 84 14.88 16.30 -25.61
C VAL A 84 13.80 15.24 -25.48
N ASP A 85 13.05 14.95 -26.55
CA ASP A 85 12.00 13.92 -26.55
C ASP A 85 12.57 12.52 -26.22
N TYR A 86 13.74 12.19 -26.77
CA TYR A 86 14.41 10.93 -26.46
C TYR A 86 15.08 10.95 -25.08
N ALA A 87 15.63 12.08 -24.65
CA ALA A 87 16.18 12.26 -23.31
C ALA A 87 15.14 11.98 -22.21
N GLN A 88 13.90 12.44 -22.41
CA GLN A 88 12.79 12.13 -21.49
C GLN A 88 12.52 10.62 -21.39
N LYS A 89 12.52 9.90 -22.52
CA LYS A 89 12.31 8.45 -22.56
C LYS A 89 13.44 7.69 -21.88
N VAL A 90 14.69 8.09 -22.09
CA VAL A 90 15.87 7.50 -21.45
C VAL A 90 15.81 7.67 -19.93
N LEU A 91 15.53 8.89 -19.46
CA LEU A 91 15.44 9.18 -18.03
C LEU A 91 14.26 8.43 -17.38
N PHE A 92 13.12 8.37 -18.07
CA PHE A 92 11.97 7.57 -17.62
C PHE A 92 12.35 6.10 -17.47
N SER A 93 13.01 5.51 -18.47
CA SER A 93 13.43 4.09 -18.46
C SER A 93 14.45 3.81 -17.37
N ALA A 94 15.41 4.72 -17.13
CA ALA A 94 16.38 4.61 -16.06
C ALA A 94 15.72 4.61 -14.67
N ASN A 95 14.78 5.52 -14.45
CA ASN A 95 14.01 5.60 -13.21
C ASN A 95 13.10 4.38 -13.02
N ASP A 96 12.45 3.88 -14.08
CA ASP A 96 11.62 2.66 -14.04
C ASP A 96 12.48 1.43 -13.69
N MET A 97 13.67 1.30 -14.25
CA MET A 97 14.62 0.24 -13.89
C MET A 97 14.94 0.27 -12.39
N ILE A 98 15.30 1.44 -11.85
CA ILE A 98 15.62 1.61 -10.43
C ILE A 98 14.42 1.22 -9.57
N ALA A 99 13.22 1.69 -9.94
CA ALA A 99 11.99 1.39 -9.23
C ALA A 99 11.69 -0.13 -9.23
N ARG A 100 11.80 -0.78 -10.39
CA ARG A 100 11.54 -2.24 -10.53
C ARG A 100 12.56 -3.10 -9.79
N VAL A 101 13.85 -2.74 -9.84
CA VAL A 101 14.89 -3.47 -9.10
C VAL A 101 14.66 -3.36 -7.59
N ARG A 102 14.36 -2.17 -7.08
CA ARG A 102 14.02 -1.95 -5.67
C ARG A 102 12.76 -2.70 -5.28
N GLU A 103 11.74 -2.69 -6.13
CA GLU A 103 10.49 -3.41 -5.91
C GLU A 103 10.71 -4.92 -5.86
N TYR A 104 11.46 -5.49 -6.81
CA TYR A 104 11.82 -6.90 -6.81
C TYR A 104 12.57 -7.30 -5.52
N ASN A 105 13.54 -6.48 -5.09
CA ASN A 105 14.26 -6.72 -3.85
C ASN A 105 13.34 -6.65 -2.63
N ARG A 106 12.41 -5.69 -2.58
CA ARG A 106 11.40 -5.60 -1.53
C ARG A 106 10.52 -6.84 -1.48
N MET A 107 10.02 -7.29 -2.63
CA MET A 107 9.15 -8.48 -2.75
C MET A 107 9.84 -9.77 -2.29
N THR A 108 11.16 -9.90 -2.52
CA THR A 108 11.93 -11.09 -2.13
C THR A 108 12.35 -11.10 -0.66
N HIS A 109 12.30 -9.94 0.03
CA HIS A 109 12.76 -9.79 1.43
C HIS A 109 11.67 -9.29 2.38
N THR A 110 10.42 -9.17 1.92
CA THR A 110 9.31 -8.68 2.75
C THR A 110 8.07 -9.53 2.56
N ILE A 111 7.46 -9.95 3.65
CA ILE A 111 6.08 -10.46 3.66
C ILE A 111 5.17 -9.26 3.89
N SER A 112 4.46 -8.83 2.85
CA SER A 112 3.51 -7.71 2.92
C SER A 112 2.08 -8.23 3.00
N ILE A 113 1.36 -7.84 4.07
CA ILE A 113 0.00 -8.30 4.37
C ILE A 113 -0.94 -7.11 4.41
N GLY A 114 -1.87 -7.04 3.46
CA GLY A 114 -2.98 -6.10 3.50
C GLY A 114 -4.22 -6.73 4.16
N ALA A 115 -5.00 -5.97 4.93
CA ALA A 115 -6.25 -6.48 5.47
C ALA A 115 -7.39 -5.46 5.35
N CYS A 116 -8.60 -5.94 5.10
CA CYS A 116 -9.78 -5.08 5.04
C CYS A 116 -10.36 -4.75 6.42
N ALA A 117 -9.85 -5.36 7.49
CA ALA A 117 -10.21 -5.10 8.88
C ALA A 117 -8.99 -5.31 9.80
N PRO A 118 -8.97 -4.75 11.02
CA PRO A 118 -7.81 -4.84 11.91
C PRO A 118 -7.60 -6.24 12.52
N ALA A 119 -8.68 -6.96 12.85
CA ALA A 119 -8.59 -8.21 13.59
C ALA A 119 -7.67 -9.26 12.96
N PRO A 120 -7.69 -9.51 11.64
CA PRO A 120 -6.77 -10.47 11.02
C PRO A 120 -5.28 -10.14 11.21
N LEU A 121 -4.92 -8.87 11.27
CA LEU A 121 -3.52 -8.47 11.41
C LEU A 121 -2.96 -8.74 12.81
N TRP A 122 -3.82 -8.86 13.83
CA TRP A 122 -3.39 -9.12 15.21
C TRP A 122 -2.68 -10.45 15.37
N ASP A 123 -3.06 -11.46 14.56
CA ASP A 123 -2.43 -12.77 14.54
C ASP A 123 -1.46 -12.96 13.38
N LEU A 124 -1.86 -12.52 12.17
CA LEU A 124 -1.06 -12.76 10.96
C LEU A 124 0.31 -12.09 11.00
N VAL A 125 0.40 -10.88 11.57
CA VAL A 125 1.70 -10.18 11.68
C VAL A 125 2.64 -10.90 12.64
N PRO A 126 2.25 -11.27 13.87
CA PRO A 126 3.07 -12.09 14.76
C PRO A 126 3.41 -13.47 14.19
N TYR A 127 2.47 -14.14 13.49
CA TYR A 127 2.75 -15.43 12.86
C TYR A 127 3.79 -15.28 11.75
N ALA A 128 3.60 -14.29 10.87
CA ALA A 128 4.56 -14.02 9.80
C ALA A 128 5.96 -13.70 10.35
N GLY A 129 6.06 -12.88 11.40
CA GLY A 129 7.33 -12.56 12.04
C GLY A 129 8.05 -13.76 12.64
N LYS A 130 7.30 -14.76 13.15
CA LYS A 130 7.88 -16.01 13.67
C LYS A 130 8.23 -17.02 12.56
N ILE A 131 7.46 -17.05 11.47
CA ILE A 131 7.64 -18.01 10.37
C ILE A 131 8.76 -17.57 9.44
N TYR A 132 8.87 -16.27 9.19
CA TYR A 132 9.79 -15.69 8.20
C TYR A 132 10.86 -14.84 8.87
N GLU A 133 11.66 -15.45 9.75
CA GLU A 133 12.66 -14.77 10.62
C GLU A 133 13.67 -13.89 9.85
N ASN A 134 13.98 -14.24 8.58
CA ASN A 134 14.92 -13.50 7.73
C ASN A 134 14.24 -12.51 6.77
N MET A 135 12.94 -12.26 6.92
CA MET A 135 12.18 -11.35 6.09
C MET A 135 11.56 -10.25 6.94
N ALA A 136 11.48 -9.05 6.39
CA ALA A 136 10.67 -7.99 7.00
C ALA A 136 9.18 -8.35 6.88
N VAL A 137 8.37 -7.93 7.85
CA VAL A 137 6.90 -8.04 7.78
C VAL A 137 6.33 -6.64 7.76
N SER A 138 5.53 -6.33 6.74
CA SER A 138 4.78 -5.08 6.66
C SER A 138 3.28 -5.37 6.61
N SER A 139 2.48 -4.47 7.19
CA SER A 139 1.02 -4.62 7.15
C SER A 139 0.32 -3.27 7.07
N GLU A 140 -0.86 -3.26 6.45
CA GLU A 140 -1.73 -2.08 6.42
C GLU A 140 -3.21 -2.49 6.28
N ILE A 141 -4.09 -1.54 6.64
CA ILE A 141 -5.55 -1.69 6.48
C ILE A 141 -5.99 -0.82 5.31
N LYS A 142 -6.65 -1.43 4.33
CA LYS A 142 -7.20 -0.76 3.14
C LYS A 142 -8.56 -1.37 2.77
N MET A 143 -9.30 -0.68 1.90
CA MET A 143 -10.55 -1.22 1.34
C MET A 143 -10.27 -2.42 0.41
N PRO A 144 -11.22 -3.37 0.29
CA PRO A 144 -11.02 -4.64 -0.43
C PRO A 144 -10.58 -4.50 -1.88
N ASP A 145 -11.10 -3.53 -2.62
CA ASP A 145 -10.74 -3.23 -4.01
C ASP A 145 -9.30 -2.75 -4.16
N ILE A 146 -8.84 -1.90 -3.24
CA ILE A 146 -7.43 -1.47 -3.20
C ILE A 146 -6.52 -2.66 -2.89
N LEU A 147 -6.92 -3.51 -1.93
CA LEU A 147 -6.16 -4.71 -1.57
C LEU A 147 -6.07 -5.70 -2.72
N LEU A 148 -7.18 -5.96 -3.40
CA LEU A 148 -7.22 -6.87 -4.54
C LEU A 148 -6.35 -6.37 -5.69
N SER A 149 -6.50 -5.10 -6.06
CA SER A 149 -5.64 -4.46 -7.07
C SER A 149 -4.16 -4.48 -6.66
N GLY A 150 -3.86 -4.20 -5.40
CA GLY A 150 -2.49 -4.27 -4.88
C GLY A 150 -1.92 -5.69 -4.90
N LEU A 151 -2.73 -6.73 -4.62
CA LEU A 151 -2.33 -8.12 -4.73
C LEU A 151 -2.04 -8.51 -6.19
N GLU A 152 -2.88 -8.08 -7.14
CA GLU A 152 -2.71 -8.31 -8.57
C GLU A 152 -1.44 -7.65 -9.12
N ASN A 153 -1.05 -6.51 -8.57
CA ASN A 153 0.16 -5.76 -8.92
C ASN A 153 1.39 -6.12 -8.05
N ASP A 154 1.33 -7.22 -7.30
CA ASP A 154 2.41 -7.71 -6.44
C ASP A 154 2.84 -6.74 -5.31
N LEU A 155 2.00 -5.78 -4.93
CA LEU A 155 2.25 -4.90 -3.77
C LEU A 155 2.10 -5.64 -2.44
N TYR A 156 1.25 -6.67 -2.42
CA TYR A 156 1.05 -7.55 -1.26
C TYR A 156 1.45 -8.98 -1.57
N THR A 157 2.07 -9.64 -0.60
CA THR A 157 2.31 -11.09 -0.64
C THR A 157 1.02 -11.85 -0.36
N ALA A 158 0.22 -11.33 0.56
CA ALA A 158 -1.11 -11.82 0.90
C ALA A 158 -2.04 -10.67 1.29
N VAL A 159 -3.34 -10.87 1.13
CA VAL A 159 -4.37 -9.94 1.63
C VAL A 159 -5.47 -10.70 2.37
N VAL A 160 -6.16 -10.00 3.27
CA VAL A 160 -7.38 -10.51 3.90
C VAL A 160 -8.58 -9.71 3.40
N LEU A 161 -9.52 -10.41 2.81
CA LEU A 161 -10.74 -9.84 2.22
C LEU A 161 -11.99 -10.37 2.96
N ASN A 162 -13.08 -9.60 2.96
CA ASN A 162 -14.38 -10.02 3.50
C ASN A 162 -15.29 -10.68 2.46
N LYS A 163 -14.77 -10.96 1.27
CA LYS A 163 -15.46 -11.69 0.20
C LYS A 163 -14.48 -12.61 -0.51
N ILE A 164 -14.96 -13.72 -1.02
CA ILE A 164 -14.19 -14.64 -1.86
C ILE A 164 -13.93 -13.96 -3.20
N PRO A 165 -12.66 -13.84 -3.65
CA PRO A 165 -12.34 -13.27 -4.96
C PRO A 165 -12.75 -14.21 -6.09
N GLU A 166 -13.22 -13.66 -7.20
CA GLU A 166 -13.67 -14.44 -8.37
C GLU A 166 -12.53 -14.95 -9.26
N SER A 167 -11.31 -14.40 -9.10
CA SER A 167 -10.16 -14.71 -9.97
C SER A 167 -9.62 -16.11 -9.75
N LYS A 168 -9.49 -16.88 -10.84
CA LYS A 168 -8.89 -18.23 -10.86
C LYS A 168 -7.38 -18.25 -10.57
N GLU A 169 -6.69 -17.12 -10.65
CA GLU A 169 -5.26 -16.98 -10.37
C GLU A 169 -4.97 -16.83 -8.87
N LEU A 170 -6.02 -16.65 -8.08
CA LEU A 170 -5.93 -16.48 -6.64
C LEU A 170 -6.19 -17.82 -5.91
N TYR A 171 -5.56 -17.95 -4.76
CA TYR A 171 -5.80 -18.98 -3.77
C TYR A 171 -6.28 -18.32 -2.48
N TYR A 172 -7.27 -18.92 -1.82
CA TYR A 172 -7.81 -18.39 -0.58
C TYR A 172 -8.23 -19.51 0.37
N GLU A 173 -8.23 -19.20 1.66
CA GLU A 173 -8.81 -20.00 2.73
C GLU A 173 -9.54 -19.09 3.71
N LEU A 174 -10.52 -19.65 4.42
CA LEU A 174 -11.20 -18.96 5.50
C LEU A 174 -10.18 -18.61 6.59
N TYR A 175 -10.07 -17.33 6.91
CA TYR A 175 -9.26 -16.88 8.04
C TYR A 175 -10.01 -16.99 9.36
N ASP A 176 -11.19 -16.36 9.45
CA ASP A 176 -12.09 -16.38 10.61
C ASP A 176 -13.41 -15.68 10.25
N THR A 177 -14.35 -15.73 11.20
CA THR A 177 -15.58 -14.91 11.18
C THR A 177 -15.55 -13.97 12.38
N GLU A 178 -15.86 -12.70 12.15
CA GLU A 178 -15.93 -11.66 13.19
C GLU A 178 -17.37 -11.19 13.34
N THR A 179 -17.86 -11.12 14.57
CA THR A 179 -19.20 -10.64 14.90
C THR A 179 -19.11 -9.44 15.83
N LEU A 180 -19.88 -8.40 15.51
CA LEU A 180 -19.96 -7.18 16.30
C LEU A 180 -21.06 -7.27 17.36
N TYR A 181 -20.81 -6.58 18.46
CA TYR A 181 -21.71 -6.38 19.58
C TYR A 181 -21.76 -4.92 19.94
N PHE A 182 -22.87 -4.45 20.51
CA PHE A 182 -22.87 -3.17 21.22
C PHE A 182 -22.20 -3.33 22.57
N SER A 183 -21.40 -2.35 22.94
CA SER A 183 -20.81 -2.19 24.26
C SER A 183 -21.45 -0.96 24.91
N LEU A 184 -22.32 -1.18 25.88
CA LEU A 184 -23.16 -0.16 26.52
C LEU A 184 -22.72 0.03 27.98
N ALA A 185 -22.86 1.25 28.48
CA ALA A 185 -22.74 1.52 29.92
C ALA A 185 -23.85 0.78 30.70
N PRO A 186 -23.63 0.36 31.95
CA PRO A 186 -24.63 -0.39 32.72
C PRO A 186 -25.95 0.36 32.94
N ASP A 187 -25.91 1.70 32.97
CA ASP A 187 -27.05 2.60 33.14
C ASP A 187 -27.75 3.00 31.84
N HIS A 188 -27.27 2.50 30.70
CA HIS A 188 -27.87 2.77 29.41
C HIS A 188 -29.27 2.15 29.33
N PRO A 189 -30.32 2.83 28.79
CA PRO A 189 -31.69 2.31 28.74
C PRO A 189 -31.85 0.95 28.05
N LEU A 190 -30.93 0.57 27.16
CA LEU A 190 -30.94 -0.71 26.44
C LEU A 190 -29.91 -1.72 27.00
N ALA A 191 -29.30 -1.46 28.15
CA ALA A 191 -28.22 -2.31 28.69
C ALA A 191 -28.68 -3.73 29.09
N ASP A 192 -29.95 -3.92 29.39
CA ASP A 192 -30.53 -5.22 29.77
C ASP A 192 -31.25 -5.93 28.58
N SER A 193 -31.09 -5.40 27.37
CA SER A 193 -31.65 -6.04 26.16
C SER A 193 -30.96 -7.35 25.87
N LYS A 194 -31.73 -8.38 25.47
CA LYS A 194 -31.17 -9.68 25.09
C LYS A 194 -30.42 -9.62 23.76
N ALA A 195 -30.88 -8.77 22.83
CA ALA A 195 -30.26 -8.50 21.54
C ALA A 195 -30.81 -7.20 20.98
N LEU A 196 -30.09 -6.55 20.07
CA LEU A 196 -30.44 -5.27 19.44
C LEU A 196 -30.19 -5.33 17.94
N PHE A 197 -30.85 -4.44 17.22
CA PHE A 197 -30.53 -4.10 15.84
C PHE A 197 -29.72 -2.79 15.81
N PHE A 198 -28.94 -2.56 14.75
CA PHE A 198 -28.24 -1.28 14.56
C PHE A 198 -29.17 -0.09 14.71
N LYS A 199 -30.37 -0.15 14.13
CA LYS A 199 -31.38 0.89 14.21
C LYS A 199 -31.81 1.27 15.63
N ASN A 200 -31.62 0.42 16.64
CA ASN A 200 -32.00 0.73 18.02
C ASN A 200 -31.12 1.80 18.66
N LEU A 201 -29.90 2.01 18.13
CA LEU A 201 -29.00 3.07 18.56
C LEU A 201 -28.79 4.14 17.49
N ASP A 202 -29.48 4.05 16.35
CA ASP A 202 -29.41 5.08 15.32
C ASP A 202 -29.96 6.42 15.87
N GLY A 203 -29.28 7.52 15.56
CA GLY A 203 -29.55 8.85 16.08
C GLY A 203 -28.93 9.17 17.44
N GLN A 204 -28.25 8.24 18.09
CA GLN A 204 -27.50 8.50 19.32
C GLN A 204 -26.07 9.02 19.01
N THR A 205 -25.43 9.59 20.04
CA THR A 205 -23.99 9.86 19.99
C THR A 205 -23.24 8.62 20.44
N MET A 206 -22.31 8.11 19.60
CA MET A 206 -21.56 6.89 19.85
C MET A 206 -20.07 7.12 19.67
N LEU A 207 -19.23 6.44 20.43
CA LEU A 207 -17.78 6.41 20.24
C LEU A 207 -17.42 5.36 19.18
N LEU A 208 -16.56 5.72 18.22
CA LEU A 208 -16.14 4.80 17.16
C LEU A 208 -14.62 4.88 16.93
N TYR A 209 -13.96 3.73 16.94
CA TYR A 209 -12.59 3.65 16.47
C TYR A 209 -12.56 3.77 14.94
N SER A 210 -11.77 4.71 14.40
CA SER A 210 -11.83 5.05 12.98
C SER A 210 -11.08 4.08 12.05
N ARG A 211 -10.07 3.34 12.60
CA ARG A 211 -9.22 2.43 11.80
C ARG A 211 -9.76 1.00 11.77
N ILE A 212 -11.01 0.84 11.38
CA ILE A 212 -11.74 -0.44 11.39
C ILE A 212 -12.02 -1.01 9.99
N GLY A 213 -11.47 -0.38 8.93
CA GLY A 213 -11.58 -0.88 7.56
C GLY A 213 -13.04 -0.97 7.10
N VAL A 214 -13.43 -2.15 6.60
CA VAL A 214 -14.80 -2.40 6.04
C VAL A 214 -15.94 -2.17 7.04
N TRP A 215 -15.66 -2.18 8.33
CA TRP A 215 -16.66 -1.89 9.35
C TRP A 215 -17.09 -0.40 9.34
N TYR A 216 -16.19 0.51 8.93
CA TYR A 216 -16.50 1.93 8.95
C TYR A 216 -17.64 2.33 8.01
N PRO A 217 -17.58 2.04 6.69
CA PRO A 217 -18.73 2.34 5.80
C PRO A 217 -20.00 1.59 6.19
N MET A 218 -19.88 0.36 6.69
CA MET A 218 -21.04 -0.40 7.16
C MET A 218 -21.78 0.32 8.30
N HIS A 219 -21.04 0.91 9.27
CA HIS A 219 -21.67 1.70 10.33
C HIS A 219 -22.40 2.93 9.79
N LEU A 220 -21.84 3.64 8.82
CA LEU A 220 -22.49 4.80 8.20
C LEU A 220 -23.77 4.40 7.44
N GLU A 221 -23.79 3.22 6.81
CA GLU A 221 -24.95 2.72 6.08
C GLU A 221 -26.07 2.23 7.02
N THR A 222 -25.70 1.53 8.10
CA THR A 222 -26.67 0.93 9.02
C THR A 222 -27.20 1.88 10.08
N GLN A 223 -26.46 2.97 10.35
CA GLN A 223 -26.79 3.98 11.36
C GLN A 223 -26.56 5.41 10.82
N PRO A 224 -27.31 5.82 9.78
CA PRO A 224 -27.06 7.08 9.06
C PRO A 224 -27.32 8.37 9.86
N HIS A 225 -28.07 8.28 10.95
CA HIS A 225 -28.38 9.43 11.81
C HIS A 225 -27.53 9.47 13.09
N THR A 226 -26.65 8.48 13.28
CA THR A 226 -25.79 8.40 14.47
C THR A 226 -24.65 9.40 14.39
N HIS A 227 -24.42 10.13 15.47
CA HIS A 227 -23.27 11.01 15.61
C HIS A 227 -22.07 10.25 16.16
N PHE A 228 -21.14 9.86 15.28
CA PHE A 228 -19.92 9.14 15.67
C PHE A 228 -18.82 10.10 16.13
N ILE A 229 -18.39 9.98 17.39
CA ILE A 229 -17.15 10.58 17.89
C ILE A 229 -16.01 9.67 17.50
N LEU A 230 -15.22 10.10 16.50
CA LEU A 230 -14.14 9.30 15.93
C LEU A 230 -12.85 9.41 16.76
N GLN A 231 -12.24 8.28 17.03
CA GLN A 231 -10.92 8.20 17.67
C GLN A 231 -10.02 7.28 16.85
N ASP A 232 -8.83 7.75 16.48
CA ASP A 232 -7.85 6.99 15.69
C ASP A 232 -6.68 6.42 16.53
N ASN A 233 -6.50 6.92 17.74
CA ASN A 233 -5.59 6.36 18.73
C ASN A 233 -6.31 5.29 19.55
N ARG A 234 -5.79 4.04 19.51
CA ARG A 234 -6.42 2.91 20.19
C ARG A 234 -6.42 3.05 21.71
N GLU A 235 -5.32 3.54 22.32
CA GLU A 235 -5.21 3.68 23.77
C GLU A 235 -6.23 4.70 24.28
N VAL A 236 -6.32 5.86 23.62
CA VAL A 236 -7.33 6.88 23.93
C VAL A 236 -8.75 6.35 23.71
N PHE A 237 -8.98 5.56 22.65
CA PHE A 237 -10.28 4.92 22.43
C PHE A 237 -10.64 3.97 23.56
N MET A 238 -9.71 3.15 24.03
CA MET A 238 -9.95 2.22 25.15
C MET A 238 -10.21 2.97 26.45
N ASP A 239 -9.45 4.02 26.75
CA ASP A 239 -9.68 4.89 27.91
C ASP A 239 -11.06 5.54 27.87
N LEU A 240 -11.45 6.11 26.72
CA LEU A 240 -12.78 6.72 26.56
C LEU A 240 -13.89 5.66 26.70
N THR A 241 -13.68 4.46 26.20
CA THR A 241 -14.64 3.36 26.34
C THR A 241 -14.86 2.97 27.80
N GLN A 242 -13.80 2.97 28.62
CA GLN A 242 -13.89 2.62 30.03
C GLN A 242 -14.48 3.74 30.89
N ASN A 243 -14.20 5.00 30.56
CA ASN A 243 -14.49 6.15 31.40
C ASN A 243 -15.68 7.01 30.91
N SER A 244 -16.37 6.64 29.82
CA SER A 244 -17.56 7.32 29.32
C SER A 244 -18.79 6.41 29.31
N THR A 245 -19.97 7.03 29.29
CA THR A 245 -21.25 6.31 29.13
C THR A 245 -21.62 6.11 27.65
N LEU A 246 -20.84 6.63 26.71
CA LEU A 246 -21.12 6.55 25.28
C LEU A 246 -21.19 5.10 24.82
N PRO A 247 -22.23 4.72 24.06
CA PRO A 247 -22.24 3.45 23.35
C PRO A 247 -21.07 3.32 22.38
N THR A 248 -20.57 2.11 22.20
CA THR A 248 -19.56 1.78 21.20
C THR A 248 -19.75 0.35 20.70
N PHE A 249 -18.89 -0.09 19.81
CA PHE A 249 -18.85 -1.46 19.31
C PHE A 249 -17.67 -2.24 19.88
N ILE A 250 -17.86 -3.54 20.00
CA ILE A 250 -16.82 -4.53 20.31
C ILE A 250 -17.07 -5.76 19.45
N SER A 251 -16.02 -6.50 19.09
CA SER A 251 -16.18 -7.76 18.39
C SER A 251 -15.80 -8.97 19.26
N ASP A 252 -16.27 -10.15 18.88
CA ASP A 252 -15.84 -11.41 19.47
C ASP A 252 -14.31 -11.57 19.42
N LEU A 253 -13.68 -11.22 18.28
CA LEU A 253 -12.22 -11.30 18.12
C LEU A 253 -11.49 -10.30 19.03
N SER A 254 -12.05 -9.10 19.26
CA SER A 254 -11.45 -8.14 20.20
C SER A 254 -11.63 -8.61 21.65
N ILE A 255 -12.77 -9.23 21.98
CA ILE A 255 -13.00 -9.82 23.32
C ILE A 255 -12.03 -11.01 23.56
N GLU A 256 -11.82 -11.86 22.55
CA GLU A 256 -10.86 -12.97 22.64
C GLU A 256 -9.44 -12.48 22.94
N ARG A 257 -9.05 -11.36 22.33
CA ARG A 257 -7.70 -10.79 22.45
C ARG A 257 -7.49 -9.99 23.76
N ASP A 258 -8.42 -9.09 24.07
CA ASP A 258 -8.26 -8.07 25.11
C ASP A 258 -9.10 -8.34 26.37
N GLY A 259 -10.00 -9.31 26.33
CA GLY A 259 -10.98 -9.57 27.38
C GLY A 259 -12.25 -8.71 27.23
N LYS A 260 -13.25 -9.03 28.04
CA LYS A 260 -14.46 -8.21 28.14
C LYS A 260 -14.19 -6.99 29.02
N PRO A 261 -14.68 -5.79 28.64
CA PRO A 261 -14.60 -4.61 29.51
C PRO A 261 -15.43 -4.81 30.78
N ASP A 262 -14.86 -4.54 31.96
CA ASP A 262 -15.50 -4.82 33.26
C ASP A 262 -16.79 -4.00 33.50
N ASN A 263 -16.81 -2.74 33.06
CA ASN A 263 -17.90 -1.79 33.31
C ASN A 263 -18.83 -1.61 32.08
N ARG A 264 -19.00 -2.64 31.26
CA ARG A 264 -19.80 -2.57 30.03
C ARG A 264 -20.72 -3.78 29.88
N LYS A 265 -21.90 -3.55 29.39
CA LYS A 265 -22.84 -4.60 28.96
C LYS A 265 -22.64 -4.88 27.48
N ILE A 266 -22.35 -6.12 27.13
CA ILE A 266 -22.12 -6.55 25.76
C ILE A 266 -23.41 -7.17 25.23
N ILE A 267 -24.01 -6.48 24.25
CA ILE A 267 -25.33 -6.85 23.73
C ILE A 267 -25.18 -7.32 22.28
N PRO A 268 -25.66 -8.52 21.95
CA PRO A 268 -25.62 -9.06 20.59
C PRO A 268 -26.34 -8.14 19.59
N ILE A 269 -25.73 -7.96 18.41
CA ILE A 269 -26.36 -7.31 17.25
C ILE A 269 -26.82 -8.42 16.31
N ILE A 270 -28.10 -8.41 15.96
CA ILE A 270 -28.74 -9.49 15.19
C ILE A 270 -28.90 -9.17 13.70
N ASP A 271 -28.47 -8.00 13.27
CA ASP A 271 -28.37 -7.70 11.83
C ASP A 271 -27.29 -8.57 11.18
N LYS A 272 -27.55 -9.05 9.96
CA LYS A 272 -26.58 -9.86 9.20
C LYS A 272 -25.28 -9.12 8.91
N GLU A 273 -25.35 -7.81 8.79
CA GLU A 273 -24.22 -6.90 8.56
C GLU A 273 -23.26 -6.85 9.75
N ALA A 274 -23.69 -7.28 10.94
CA ALA A 274 -22.84 -7.38 12.13
C ALA A 274 -21.84 -8.52 12.07
N THR A 275 -21.90 -9.39 11.07
CA THR A 275 -20.99 -10.55 10.93
C THR A 275 -20.32 -10.52 9.57
N ASN A 276 -19.00 -10.63 9.56
CA ASN A 276 -18.18 -10.78 8.35
C ASN A 276 -17.31 -12.03 8.44
N SER A 277 -17.24 -12.79 7.35
CA SER A 277 -16.24 -13.83 7.18
C SER A 277 -15.04 -13.26 6.44
N PHE A 278 -13.84 -13.49 6.96
CA PHE A 278 -12.59 -13.04 6.37
C PHE A 278 -11.84 -14.20 5.73
N TYR A 279 -11.22 -13.93 4.58
CA TYR A 279 -10.48 -14.91 3.81
C TYR A 279 -9.04 -14.42 3.60
N LEU A 280 -8.06 -15.25 3.95
CA LEU A 280 -6.66 -15.02 3.60
C LEU A 280 -6.46 -15.42 2.14
N VAL A 281 -6.01 -14.48 1.32
CA VAL A 281 -5.92 -14.59 -0.14
C VAL A 281 -4.49 -14.32 -0.59
N CYS A 282 -4.00 -15.10 -1.55
CA CYS A 282 -2.73 -14.84 -2.23
C CYS A 282 -2.78 -15.22 -3.71
N LYS A 283 -1.82 -14.76 -4.52
CA LYS A 283 -1.62 -15.34 -5.84
C LYS A 283 -1.18 -16.80 -5.73
N LYS A 284 -1.63 -17.67 -6.63
CA LYS A 284 -1.25 -19.10 -6.65
C LYS A 284 0.26 -19.33 -6.67
N LYS A 285 1.04 -18.45 -7.32
CA LYS A 285 2.50 -18.50 -7.31
C LYS A 285 3.11 -18.37 -5.90
N ASN A 286 2.44 -17.67 -4.99
CA ASN A 286 2.88 -17.43 -3.62
C ASN A 286 2.35 -18.50 -2.63
N LYS A 287 1.47 -19.41 -3.06
CA LYS A 287 0.86 -20.43 -2.19
C LYS A 287 1.90 -21.22 -1.41
N LYS A 288 2.95 -21.70 -2.09
CA LYS A 288 4.01 -22.50 -1.47
C LYS A 288 4.79 -21.71 -0.41
N LEU A 289 5.07 -20.43 -0.67
CA LEU A 289 5.72 -19.53 0.29
C LEU A 289 4.85 -19.35 1.54
N LEU A 290 3.54 -19.17 1.35
CA LEU A 290 2.59 -18.85 2.42
C LEU A 290 1.96 -20.08 3.09
N GLU A 291 2.28 -21.31 2.65
CA GLU A 291 1.74 -22.53 3.24
C GLU A 291 1.93 -22.62 4.76
N PRO A 292 3.09 -22.25 5.35
CA PRO A 292 3.25 -22.25 6.80
C PRO A 292 2.30 -21.27 7.52
N LEU A 293 1.99 -20.12 6.89
CA LEU A 293 1.07 -19.13 7.43
C LEU A 293 -0.39 -19.66 7.38
N TYR A 294 -0.80 -20.28 6.28
CA TYR A 294 -2.12 -20.95 6.17
C TYR A 294 -2.30 -22.03 7.23
N ARG A 295 -1.30 -22.87 7.45
CA ARG A 295 -1.32 -23.90 8.51
C ARG A 295 -1.41 -23.30 9.92
N ALA A 296 -0.80 -22.14 10.15
CA ALA A 296 -0.91 -21.45 11.45
C ALA A 296 -2.34 -20.96 11.69
N VAL A 297 -2.99 -20.42 10.65
CA VAL A 297 -4.41 -20.00 10.69
C VAL A 297 -5.33 -21.21 10.92
N GLU A 298 -5.15 -22.30 10.18
CA GLU A 298 -5.93 -23.53 10.34
C GLU A 298 -5.88 -24.07 11.78
N LYS A 299 -4.67 -24.19 12.35
CA LYS A 299 -4.48 -24.63 13.75
C LYS A 299 -5.18 -23.71 14.76
N ARG A 300 -5.22 -22.40 14.50
CA ARG A 300 -5.95 -21.44 15.34
C ARG A 300 -7.46 -21.71 15.29
N LEU A 301 -8.01 -21.91 14.08
CA LEU A 301 -9.44 -22.21 13.90
C LEU A 301 -9.85 -23.55 14.55
N GLU A 302 -8.99 -24.56 14.48
CA GLU A 302 -9.24 -25.85 15.16
C GLU A 302 -9.28 -25.71 16.68
N LYS A 303 -8.43 -24.85 17.27
CA LYS A 303 -8.45 -24.58 18.72
C LYS A 303 -9.70 -23.83 19.17
N LYS A 304 -10.27 -22.97 18.31
CA LYS A 304 -11.54 -22.26 18.60
C LYS A 304 -12.77 -23.19 18.63
N LYS A 305 -12.72 -24.31 17.90
CA LYS A 305 -13.82 -25.27 17.81
C LYS A 305 -13.86 -26.28 18.97
N LYS A 306 -12.81 -26.33 19.77
CA LYS A 306 -12.69 -27.18 20.98
C LYS A 306 -13.01 -26.40 22.24
#